data_af41df7316321f3c191d00cf01dc580f
#
_entry.id   af41df7316321f3c191d00cf01dc580f
#
_cell.length_a   1.000
_cell.length_b   1.000
_cell.length_c   1.000
_cell.angle_alpha   90.00
_cell.angle_beta   90.00
_cell.angle_gamma   90.00
#
_symmetry.space_group_name_H-M   'P 1'
#
loop_
_entity.id
_entity.type
_entity.pdbx_description
1 polymer ?
#
loop_
_entity_poly.entity_id
_entity_poly.type
_entity_poly.pdbx_seq_one_letter_code
_entity_poly.pdbx_strand_id
1 'polypeptide(L)'
;LKYIGLYLDDDGYIREQFNTNFMFDTYLQKLGLNFATSVQCMWFTAQESMRKNGVPIKYVDIKGEEHDYTAADQTDMERQHLVVNYNEAAFKRTTVPVSININFSATKYFNQKIGLSLFVNNILDYNPSYEANGAKIRRKAVPYFGMELNIKL
;
A
#
# COMPACT_ATOMS: atom_id res chain seq x y z
N LEU A 1 12.74 -26.92 -17.65
CA LEU A 1 13.30 -26.81 -16.31
C LEU A 1 13.51 -28.24 -15.78
N LYS A 2 14.73 -28.58 -15.38
CA LYS A 2 15.05 -29.90 -14.82
C LYS A 2 14.73 -29.99 -13.33
N TYR A 3 14.74 -28.85 -12.64
CA TYR A 3 14.54 -28.75 -11.21
C TYR A 3 13.66 -27.56 -10.86
N ILE A 4 12.87 -27.67 -9.80
CA ILE A 4 12.01 -26.61 -9.26
C ILE A 4 12.41 -26.39 -7.81
N GLY A 5 12.87 -25.19 -7.48
CA GLY A 5 13.21 -24.84 -6.09
C GLY A 5 11.96 -24.62 -5.23
N LEU A 6 11.94 -25.24 -4.06
CA LEU A 6 10.97 -25.00 -3.01
C LEU A 6 11.65 -24.15 -1.94
N TYR A 7 11.06 -22.97 -1.69
CA TYR A 7 11.57 -22.05 -0.69
C TYR A 7 10.85 -22.28 0.63
N LEU A 8 10.95 -21.39 1.60
CA LEU A 8 10.23 -21.56 2.87
C LEU A 8 8.75 -21.79 2.61
N ASP A 9 8.13 -22.70 3.38
CA ASP A 9 6.70 -23.03 3.27
C ASP A 9 5.81 -21.78 3.46
N ASP A 10 6.30 -20.78 4.19
CA ASP A 10 5.65 -19.49 4.43
C ASP A 10 6.22 -18.39 3.50
N ASP A 11 6.18 -18.61 2.20
CA ASP A 11 6.62 -17.65 1.20
C ASP A 11 5.60 -16.52 1.02
N GLY A 12 5.38 -15.76 2.05
CA GLY A 12 4.40 -14.70 2.11
C GLY A 12 4.97 -13.39 2.67
N TYR A 13 4.04 -12.51 3.03
CA TYR A 13 4.34 -11.23 3.67
C TYR A 13 3.51 -11.06 4.95
N ILE A 14 4.18 -10.60 6.00
CA ILE A 14 3.50 -10.07 7.17
C ILE A 14 3.25 -8.59 6.88
N ARG A 15 1.98 -8.18 6.93
CA ARG A 15 1.58 -6.78 6.78
C ARG A 15 0.84 -6.32 8.02
N GLU A 16 1.30 -5.23 8.59
CA GLU A 16 0.68 -4.54 9.71
C GLU A 16 0.24 -3.17 9.25
N GLN A 17 -0.97 -2.76 9.58
CA GLN A 17 -1.49 -1.46 9.18
C GLN A 17 -2.43 -0.91 10.24
N PHE A 18 -2.26 0.37 10.56
CA PHE A 18 -3.18 1.10 11.43
C PHE A 18 -3.62 2.41 10.78
N ASN A 19 -4.91 2.53 10.54
CA ASN A 19 -5.54 3.70 9.93
C ASN A 19 -6.69 4.18 10.80
N THR A 20 -6.93 5.48 10.78
CA THR A 20 -8.14 6.10 11.32
C THR A 20 -8.73 7.07 10.31
N ASN A 21 -10.06 7.10 10.24
CA ASN A 21 -10.80 8.04 9.41
C ASN A 21 -11.77 8.80 10.32
N PHE A 22 -11.68 10.11 10.29
CA PHE A 22 -12.63 11.00 10.96
C PHE A 22 -13.43 11.72 9.87
N MET A 23 -14.74 11.75 10.06
CA MET A 23 -15.65 12.46 9.18
C MET A 23 -16.51 13.41 10.01
N PHE A 24 -16.51 14.67 9.63
CA PHE A 24 -17.32 15.72 10.23
C PHE A 24 -18.27 16.25 9.17
N ASP A 25 -19.55 16.25 9.48
CA ASP A 25 -20.60 16.79 8.61
C ASP A 25 -21.45 17.75 9.41
N THR A 26 -21.70 18.94 8.88
CA THR A 26 -22.48 19.98 9.55
C THR A 26 -23.39 20.68 8.55
N TYR A 27 -24.69 20.63 8.81
CA TYR A 27 -25.70 21.29 8.01
C TYR A 27 -26.24 22.54 8.71
N LEU A 28 -26.02 23.69 8.08
CA LEU A 28 -26.57 24.98 8.52
C LEU A 28 -27.92 25.23 7.84
N GLN A 29 -28.98 24.76 8.48
CA GLN A 29 -30.33 24.77 7.91
C GLN A 29 -30.80 26.16 7.44
N LYS A 30 -30.56 27.21 8.23
CA LYS A 30 -30.96 28.60 7.88
C LYS A 30 -30.31 29.10 6.59
N LEU A 31 -29.11 28.60 6.30
CA LEU A 31 -28.35 29.02 5.12
C LEU A 31 -28.44 28.00 3.98
N GLY A 32 -29.00 26.83 4.21
CA GLY A 32 -28.97 25.72 3.25
C GLY A 32 -27.55 25.33 2.85
N LEU A 33 -26.61 25.36 3.80
CA LEU A 33 -25.21 25.03 3.59
C LEU A 33 -24.86 23.74 4.33
N ASN A 34 -24.21 22.84 3.64
CA ASN A 34 -23.58 21.66 4.24
C ASN A 34 -22.07 21.76 4.11
N PHE A 35 -21.36 21.49 5.18
CA PHE A 35 -19.90 21.38 5.22
C PHE A 35 -19.53 19.96 5.63
N ALA A 36 -18.71 19.31 4.83
CA ALA A 36 -18.16 18.01 5.17
C ALA A 36 -16.64 18.07 5.13
N THR A 37 -16.02 17.52 6.17
CA THR A 37 -14.56 17.38 6.28
C THR A 37 -14.23 15.95 6.59
N SER A 38 -13.30 15.36 5.86
CA SER A 38 -12.74 14.05 6.20
C SER A 38 -11.24 14.16 6.46
N VAL A 39 -10.80 13.53 7.53
CA VAL A 39 -9.39 13.41 7.91
C VAL A 39 -9.02 11.93 7.92
N GLN A 40 -8.16 11.54 7.03
CA GLN A 40 -7.66 10.18 6.90
C GLN A 40 -6.23 10.14 7.40
N CYS A 41 -6.00 9.38 8.46
CA CYS A 41 -4.67 9.18 9.02
C CYS A 41 -4.25 7.72 8.82
N MET A 42 -3.19 7.51 8.08
CA MET A 42 -2.46 6.25 8.09
C MET A 42 -1.31 6.39 9.08
N TRP A 43 -1.45 5.83 10.26
CA TRP A 43 -0.48 5.96 11.34
C TRP A 43 0.79 5.20 11.06
N PHE A 44 0.65 3.98 10.59
CA PHE A 44 1.76 3.23 10.04
C PHE A 44 1.28 2.09 9.14
N THR A 45 2.14 1.69 8.23
CA THR A 45 2.06 0.41 7.52
C THR A 45 3.44 -0.21 7.55
N ALA A 46 3.53 -1.44 7.95
CA ALA A 46 4.77 -2.21 7.87
C ALA A 46 4.54 -3.47 7.05
N GLN A 47 5.54 -3.83 6.27
CA GLN A 47 5.55 -5.05 5.48
C GLN A 47 6.91 -5.72 5.60
N GLU A 48 6.89 -7.00 5.85
CA GLU A 48 8.09 -7.83 5.97
C GLU A 48 7.89 -9.12 5.17
N SER A 49 8.90 -9.53 4.42
CA SER A 49 8.90 -10.83 3.76
C SER A 49 9.15 -11.93 4.80
N MET A 50 8.40 -13.01 4.74
CA MET A 50 8.66 -14.20 5.55
C MET A 50 9.92 -14.91 5.05
N ARG A 51 10.17 -14.88 3.76
CA ARG A 51 11.42 -15.34 3.18
C ARG A 51 12.60 -14.44 3.61
N LYS A 52 13.68 -15.03 4.07
CA LYS A 52 14.85 -14.28 4.56
C LYS A 52 16.01 -14.23 3.57
N ASN A 53 16.03 -15.13 2.59
CA ASN A 53 17.04 -15.20 1.54
C ASN A 53 16.46 -15.81 0.26
N GLY A 54 17.26 -15.87 -0.78
CA GLY A 54 16.89 -16.47 -2.07
C GLY A 54 17.29 -17.95 -2.22
N VAL A 55 17.72 -18.62 -1.13
CA VAL A 55 18.15 -20.01 -1.18
C VAL A 55 16.94 -20.92 -0.95
N PRO A 56 16.68 -21.90 -1.81
CA PRO A 56 15.62 -22.86 -1.60
C PRO A 56 15.95 -23.78 -0.40
N ILE A 57 14.95 -24.30 0.27
CA ILE A 57 15.10 -25.31 1.33
C ILE A 57 15.11 -26.73 0.74
N LYS A 58 14.38 -26.91 -0.35
CA LYS A 58 14.27 -28.15 -1.11
C LYS A 58 14.21 -27.90 -2.59
N TYR A 59 14.35 -28.93 -3.38
CA TYR A 59 14.04 -28.89 -4.81
C TYR A 59 13.31 -30.15 -5.24
N VAL A 60 12.55 -30.05 -6.29
CA VAL A 60 11.86 -31.18 -6.94
C VAL A 60 12.61 -31.48 -8.23
N ASP A 61 12.93 -32.73 -8.45
CA ASP A 61 13.59 -33.22 -9.67
C ASP A 61 12.61 -33.50 -10.81
N ILE A 62 13.15 -33.93 -11.97
CA ILE A 62 12.36 -34.26 -13.17
C ILE A 62 11.39 -35.43 -12.96
N LYS A 63 11.60 -36.27 -11.95
CA LYS A 63 10.74 -37.39 -11.60
C LYS A 63 9.65 -36.99 -10.63
N GLY A 64 9.69 -35.76 -10.11
CA GLY A 64 8.76 -35.26 -9.08
C GLY A 64 9.17 -35.63 -7.66
N GLU A 65 10.40 -36.08 -7.44
CA GLU A 65 10.91 -36.39 -6.11
C GLU A 65 11.46 -35.16 -5.42
N GLU A 66 11.16 -34.99 -4.12
CA GLU A 66 11.67 -33.89 -3.30
C GLU A 66 13.01 -34.26 -2.70
N HIS A 67 13.95 -33.31 -2.76
CA HIS A 67 15.30 -33.42 -2.17
C HIS A 67 15.60 -32.19 -1.34
N ASP A 68 16.33 -32.36 -0.24
CA ASP A 68 16.81 -31.21 0.54
C ASP A 68 17.89 -30.46 -0.24
N TYR A 69 17.78 -29.13 -0.27
CA TYR A 69 18.77 -28.27 -0.94
C TYR A 69 19.91 -27.96 0.03
N THR A 70 21.12 -28.37 -0.31
CA THR A 70 22.28 -28.28 0.54
C THR A 70 23.31 -27.26 0.02
N ALA A 71 24.35 -26.98 0.83
CA ALA A 71 25.46 -26.13 0.40
C ALA A 71 26.20 -26.68 -0.84
N ALA A 72 26.21 -28.00 -1.04
CA ALA A 72 26.79 -28.63 -2.24
C ALA A 72 25.98 -28.27 -3.49
N ASP A 73 24.67 -28.17 -3.39
CA ASP A 73 23.78 -27.83 -4.50
C ASP A 73 23.96 -26.38 -4.97
N GLN A 74 24.40 -25.48 -4.10
CA GLN A 74 24.70 -24.09 -4.45
C GLN A 74 25.87 -23.96 -5.43
N THR A 75 26.79 -24.94 -5.40
CA THR A 75 27.96 -24.97 -6.29
C THR A 75 27.78 -25.93 -7.46
N ASP A 76 26.71 -26.70 -7.49
CA ASP A 76 26.38 -27.62 -8.58
C ASP A 76 25.90 -26.86 -9.81
N MET A 77 26.51 -27.11 -10.98
CA MET A 77 26.19 -26.40 -12.23
C MET A 77 24.73 -26.56 -12.68
N GLU A 78 24.08 -27.67 -12.28
CA GLU A 78 22.69 -27.92 -12.65
C GLU A 78 21.66 -27.29 -11.68
N ARG A 79 22.05 -27.05 -10.42
CA ARG A 79 21.12 -26.61 -9.34
C ARG A 79 21.44 -25.23 -8.77
N GLN A 80 22.65 -24.68 -9.01
CA GLN A 80 23.01 -23.34 -8.57
C GLN A 80 22.04 -22.24 -9.03
N HIS A 81 21.40 -22.43 -10.20
CA HIS A 81 20.43 -21.48 -10.75
C HIS A 81 19.13 -21.41 -9.94
N LEU A 82 18.89 -22.35 -9.02
CA LEU A 82 17.76 -22.32 -8.10
C LEU A 82 17.94 -21.28 -6.99
N VAL A 83 19.18 -20.83 -6.73
CA VAL A 83 19.40 -19.68 -5.86
C VAL A 83 18.96 -18.42 -6.59
N VAL A 84 17.93 -17.79 -6.06
CA VAL A 84 17.41 -16.53 -6.61
C VAL A 84 18.17 -15.37 -6.01
N ASN A 85 18.92 -14.65 -6.84
CA ASN A 85 19.61 -13.44 -6.42
C ASN A 85 18.60 -12.29 -6.25
N TYR A 86 18.12 -12.12 -5.03
CA TYR A 86 17.35 -10.94 -4.63
C TYR A 86 18.28 -9.89 -4.03
N ASN A 87 17.90 -8.63 -4.18
CA ASN A 87 18.48 -7.59 -3.37
C ASN A 87 18.14 -7.88 -1.89
N GLU A 88 19.13 -7.97 -1.02
CA GLU A 88 18.91 -8.22 0.42
C GLU A 88 17.92 -7.24 1.06
N ALA A 89 17.85 -6.01 0.54
CA ALA A 89 16.88 -5.03 1.00
C ALA A 89 15.42 -5.46 0.77
N ALA A 90 15.16 -6.36 -0.18
CA ALA A 90 13.81 -6.87 -0.45
C ALA A 90 13.25 -7.74 0.69
N PHE A 91 14.11 -8.30 1.52
CA PHE A 91 13.73 -9.13 2.66
C PHE A 91 13.62 -8.34 3.98
N LYS A 92 14.05 -7.09 3.97
CA LYS A 92 13.99 -6.24 5.16
C LYS A 92 12.58 -5.71 5.38
N ARG A 93 12.23 -5.56 6.66
CA ARG A 93 11.00 -4.89 7.04
C ARG A 93 10.98 -3.46 6.51
N THR A 94 9.98 -3.15 5.70
CA THR A 94 9.72 -1.80 5.21
C THR A 94 8.63 -1.18 6.06
N THR A 95 8.90 0.01 6.61
CA THR A 95 7.92 0.78 7.37
C THR A 95 7.58 2.05 6.61
N VAL A 96 6.30 2.23 6.36
CA VAL A 96 5.75 3.45 5.75
C VAL A 96 5.36 4.41 6.86
N PRO A 97 5.91 5.62 6.90
CA PRO A 97 5.63 6.59 7.95
C PRO A 97 4.21 7.14 7.87
N VAL A 98 3.82 7.82 8.95
CA VAL A 98 2.53 8.51 9.05
C VAL A 98 2.24 9.34 7.81
N SER A 99 1.02 9.23 7.29
CA SER A 99 0.49 10.15 6.29
C SER A 99 -0.89 10.64 6.70
N ILE A 100 -1.15 11.90 6.40
CA ILE A 100 -2.41 12.56 6.72
C ILE A 100 -2.97 13.17 5.45
N ASN A 101 -4.23 12.86 5.18
CA ASN A 101 -4.98 13.42 4.08
C ASN A 101 -6.22 14.12 4.62
N ILE A 102 -6.45 15.36 4.20
CA ILE A 102 -7.61 16.16 4.58
C ILE A 102 -8.36 16.55 3.33
N ASN A 103 -9.67 16.27 3.33
CA ASN A 103 -10.59 16.68 2.28
C ASN A 103 -11.68 17.54 2.89
N PHE A 104 -12.14 18.50 2.13
CA PHE A 104 -13.19 19.42 2.52
C PHE A 104 -14.18 19.61 1.38
N SER A 105 -15.47 19.70 1.71
CA SER A 105 -16.50 20.11 0.76
C SER A 105 -17.52 21.05 1.41
N ALA A 106 -18.06 21.94 0.61
CA ALA A 106 -19.14 22.85 0.96
C ALA A 106 -20.23 22.75 -0.10
N THR A 107 -21.44 22.41 0.30
CA THR A 107 -22.59 22.30 -0.58
C THR A 107 -23.63 23.35 -0.23
N LYS A 108 -24.01 24.17 -1.18
CA LYS A 108 -25.13 25.12 -1.08
C LYS A 108 -26.36 24.52 -1.74
N TYR A 109 -27.42 24.36 -0.97
CA TYR A 109 -28.75 24.03 -1.49
C TYR A 109 -29.55 25.31 -1.72
N PHE A 110 -29.89 25.57 -2.96
CA PHE A 110 -30.74 26.71 -3.32
C PHE A 110 -32.22 26.41 -3.09
N ASN A 111 -32.59 25.15 -3.29
CA ASN A 111 -33.90 24.60 -3.02
C ASN A 111 -33.78 23.07 -2.89
N GLN A 112 -34.93 22.38 -2.83
CA GLN A 112 -34.96 20.91 -2.71
C GLN A 112 -34.45 20.17 -3.96
N LYS A 113 -34.31 20.88 -5.09
CA LYS A 113 -33.93 20.29 -6.39
C LYS A 113 -32.54 20.69 -6.87
N ILE A 114 -31.97 21.78 -6.38
CA ILE A 114 -30.72 22.32 -6.90
C ILE A 114 -29.72 22.49 -5.77
N GLY A 115 -28.56 21.88 -5.92
CA GLY A 115 -27.42 22.01 -5.04
C GLY A 115 -26.13 22.24 -5.81
N LEU A 116 -25.27 23.10 -5.29
CA LEU A 116 -23.91 23.34 -5.81
C LEU A 116 -22.90 22.97 -4.74
N SER A 117 -22.01 22.06 -5.07
CA SER A 117 -20.93 21.62 -4.19
C SER A 117 -19.59 22.13 -4.71
N LEU A 118 -18.79 22.66 -3.82
CA LEU A 118 -17.38 22.93 -4.03
C LEU A 118 -16.59 21.97 -3.16
N PHE A 119 -15.51 21.39 -3.69
CA PHE A 119 -14.69 20.49 -2.91
C PHE A 119 -13.20 20.71 -3.17
N VAL A 120 -12.42 20.46 -2.14
CA VAL A 120 -10.96 20.42 -2.17
C VAL A 120 -10.51 19.14 -1.51
N ASN A 121 -9.73 18.36 -2.24
CA ASN A 121 -9.14 17.12 -1.73
C ASN A 121 -7.63 17.27 -1.60
N ASN A 122 -7.05 16.48 -0.70
CA ASN A 122 -5.62 16.51 -0.40
C ASN A 122 -5.12 17.89 0.03
N ILE A 123 -5.87 18.62 0.87
CA ILE A 123 -5.51 19.97 1.33
C ILE A 123 -4.15 19.96 2.04
N LEU A 124 -3.86 18.88 2.79
CA LEU A 124 -2.60 18.69 3.46
C LEU A 124 -1.83 17.55 2.78
N ASP A 125 -0.74 17.90 2.09
CA ASP A 125 0.20 16.93 1.52
C ASP A 125 1.24 16.50 2.56
N TYR A 126 0.81 15.80 3.61
CA TYR A 126 1.73 15.23 4.58
C TYR A 126 1.99 13.76 4.26
N ASN A 127 2.91 13.54 3.33
CA ASN A 127 3.32 12.23 2.83
C ASN A 127 4.85 12.11 2.86
N PRO A 128 5.47 11.89 4.03
CA PRO A 128 6.93 11.80 4.12
C PRO A 128 7.49 10.69 3.22
N SER A 129 8.67 10.92 2.68
CA SER A 129 9.38 9.90 1.92
C SER A 129 9.93 8.82 2.87
N TYR A 130 10.04 7.61 2.37
CA TYR A 130 10.59 6.48 3.10
C TYR A 130 11.48 5.63 2.18
N GLU A 131 12.19 4.67 2.75
CA GLU A 131 13.01 3.73 1.99
C GLU A 131 12.33 2.36 1.91
N ALA A 132 12.30 1.79 0.73
CA ALA A 132 11.81 0.43 0.48
C ALA A 132 12.69 -0.24 -0.58
N ASN A 133 13.08 -1.47 -0.34
CA ASN A 133 13.90 -2.27 -1.26
C ASN A 133 15.20 -1.55 -1.71
N GLY A 134 15.80 -0.75 -0.83
CA GLY A 134 16.99 0.02 -1.14
C GLY A 134 16.75 1.26 -1.99
N ALA A 135 15.50 1.63 -2.24
CA ALA A 135 15.13 2.83 -3.00
C ALA A 135 14.34 3.82 -2.14
N LYS A 136 14.57 5.10 -2.37
CA LYS A 136 13.80 6.17 -1.73
C LYS A 136 12.47 6.35 -2.44
N ILE A 137 11.39 6.05 -1.74
CA ILE A 137 10.01 6.24 -2.22
C ILE A 137 9.50 7.62 -1.79
N ARG A 138 9.07 8.40 -2.76
CA ARG A 138 8.40 9.68 -2.53
C ARG A 138 6.92 9.53 -2.87
N ARG A 139 6.07 9.84 -1.89
CA ARG A 139 4.63 9.95 -2.10
C ARG A 139 4.28 11.43 -2.19
N LYS A 140 3.46 11.77 -3.15
CA LYS A 140 2.98 13.13 -3.32
C LYS A 140 1.48 13.10 -3.57
N ALA A 141 0.73 13.73 -2.70
CA ALA A 141 -0.71 13.95 -2.88
C ALA A 141 -0.90 15.39 -3.35
N VAL A 142 -1.22 15.56 -4.62
CA VAL A 142 -1.45 16.91 -5.18
C VAL A 142 -2.85 17.37 -4.76
N PRO A 143 -2.98 18.54 -4.13
CA PRO A 143 -4.29 19.13 -3.88
C PRO A 143 -5.04 19.33 -5.19
N TYR A 144 -6.32 18.98 -5.21
CA TYR A 144 -7.20 19.26 -6.33
C TYR A 144 -8.55 19.75 -5.83
N PHE A 145 -9.18 20.60 -6.61
CA PHE A 145 -10.48 21.17 -6.32
C PHE A 145 -11.42 20.97 -7.50
N GLY A 146 -12.67 20.97 -7.21
CA GLY A 146 -13.72 20.83 -8.24
C GLY A 146 -15.04 21.37 -7.77
N MET A 147 -15.99 21.35 -8.68
CA MET A 147 -17.35 21.81 -8.50
C MET A 147 -18.31 20.79 -9.09
N GLU A 148 -19.42 20.58 -8.40
CA GLU A 148 -20.48 19.67 -8.83
C GLU A 148 -21.84 20.38 -8.71
N LEU A 149 -22.63 20.33 -9.77
CA LEU A 149 -24.01 20.82 -9.80
C LEU A 149 -24.97 19.64 -9.75
N ASN A 150 -25.76 19.55 -8.70
CA ASN A 150 -26.77 18.52 -8.51
C ASN A 150 -28.15 19.07 -8.87
N ILE A 151 -28.84 18.44 -9.80
CA ILE A 151 -30.20 18.78 -10.21
C ILE A 151 -31.08 17.54 -10.09
N LYS A 152 -32.14 17.62 -9.26
CA LYS A 152 -33.16 16.58 -9.17
C LYS A 152 -34.32 16.95 -10.12
N LEU A 153 -34.58 16.11 -11.07
CA LEU A 153 -35.69 16.20 -12.00
C LEU A 153 -37.00 15.78 -11.37
#